data_b915490f22d7eb408112deee31911159
#
_entry.id   b915490f22d7eb408112deee31911159
#
_cell.length_a   1.000
_cell.length_b   1.000
_cell.length_c   1.000
_cell.angle_alpha   90.00
_cell.angle_beta   90.00
_cell.angle_gamma   90.00
#
_symmetry.space_group_name_H-M   'P 1'
#
loop_
_entity.id
_entity.type
_entity.pdbx_description
1 polymer ?
#
loop_
_entity_poly.entity_id
_entity_poly.type
_entity_poly.pdbx_seq_one_letter_code
_entity_poly.pdbx_strand_id
1 'polypeptide(L)'
;MNKQTEQFLNTLVQPPKDWATVGKPHPHESAILHVTGEATYTDDIAELHGTLHAALGLSQKAHARVRGIDLEKVKAAPGVRAVFTAADIPGENECGAIIHDDPVLADGLVQYVGQ
;
A
#
# COMPACT_ATOMS: atom_id res chain seq x y z
N MET A 1 -37.96 16.81 1.44
CA MET A 1 -37.44 16.70 2.80
C MET A 1 -38.26 17.62 3.70
N ASN A 2 -38.77 17.15 4.84
CA ASN A 2 -39.69 17.90 5.69
C ASN A 2 -38.89 18.96 6.48
N LYS A 3 -39.44 20.19 6.68
CA LYS A 3 -38.83 21.30 7.44
C LYS A 3 -38.40 20.90 8.86
N GLN A 4 -39.07 19.95 9.49
CA GLN A 4 -38.71 19.42 10.79
C GLN A 4 -37.43 18.58 10.74
N THR A 5 -37.21 17.83 9.67
CA THR A 5 -35.99 17.04 9.44
C THR A 5 -34.77 17.95 9.19
N GLU A 6 -34.97 19.04 8.43
CA GLU A 6 -33.93 20.06 8.23
C GLU A 6 -33.57 20.80 9.51
N GLN A 7 -34.55 21.17 10.34
CA GLN A 7 -34.29 21.79 11.64
C GLN A 7 -33.57 20.83 12.59
N PHE A 8 -33.94 19.56 12.63
CA PHE A 8 -33.29 18.55 13.44
C PHE A 8 -31.84 18.32 13.01
N LEU A 9 -31.58 18.18 11.70
CA LEU A 9 -30.22 18.05 11.17
C LEU A 9 -29.38 19.29 11.44
N ASN A 10 -29.91 20.49 11.30
CA ASN A 10 -29.23 21.73 11.64
C ASN A 10 -28.92 21.86 13.11
N THR A 11 -29.69 21.24 14.01
CA THR A 11 -29.44 21.23 15.45
C THR A 11 -28.35 20.24 15.82
N LEU A 12 -28.25 19.12 15.09
CA LEU A 12 -27.22 18.08 15.32
C LEU A 12 -25.85 18.40 14.74
N VAL A 13 -25.77 19.29 13.77
CA VAL A 13 -24.56 19.53 12.96
C VAL A 13 -24.03 20.96 13.08
N GLN A 14 -24.47 21.72 14.08
CA GLN A 14 -23.81 23.01 14.36
C GLN A 14 -22.49 22.74 15.10
N PRO A 15 -21.34 22.83 14.39
CA PRO A 15 -20.08 22.78 15.11
C PRO A 15 -20.02 23.91 16.13
N PRO A 16 -19.41 23.71 17.30
CA PRO A 16 -19.22 24.78 18.27
C PRO A 16 -18.60 25.99 17.57
N LYS A 17 -19.12 27.19 17.87
CA LYS A 17 -18.75 28.45 17.22
C LYS A 17 -17.26 28.75 17.28
N ASP A 18 -16.50 28.00 18.07
CA ASP A 18 -15.10 28.24 18.45
C ASP A 18 -14.14 27.12 18.02
N TRP A 19 -14.52 26.26 17.09
CA TRP A 19 -13.56 25.31 16.55
C TRP A 19 -12.42 26.04 15.85
N ALA A 20 -11.21 25.90 16.42
CA ALA A 20 -10.04 26.58 15.92
C ALA A 20 -9.64 26.12 14.51
N THR A 21 -10.05 24.91 14.09
CA THR A 21 -9.57 24.23 12.91
C THR A 21 -10.67 23.89 11.91
N VAL A 22 -11.82 23.38 12.41
CA VAL A 22 -12.89 22.90 11.53
C VAL A 22 -13.53 24.03 10.75
N GLY A 23 -13.66 23.87 9.42
CA GLY A 23 -14.24 24.86 8.53
C GLY A 23 -13.34 26.06 8.22
N LYS A 24 -12.08 26.06 8.65
CA LYS A 24 -11.09 27.09 8.32
C LYS A 24 -10.06 26.57 7.32
N PRO A 25 -9.60 27.40 6.38
CA PRO A 25 -8.52 27.04 5.46
C PRO A 25 -7.19 27.04 6.21
N HIS A 26 -6.74 25.85 6.64
CA HIS A 26 -5.40 25.68 7.18
C HIS A 26 -4.48 25.10 6.11
N PRO A 27 -3.31 25.70 5.89
CA PRO A 27 -2.33 25.11 5.01
C PRO A 27 -1.87 23.76 5.59
N HIS A 28 -1.65 22.81 4.72
CA HIS A 28 -1.02 21.55 5.04
C HIS A 28 0.37 21.79 5.65
N GLU A 29 0.79 20.98 6.61
CA GLU A 29 2.05 21.16 7.35
C GLU A 29 3.27 21.32 6.44
N SER A 30 3.35 20.50 5.38
CA SER A 30 4.44 20.55 4.42
C SER A 30 4.14 21.41 3.18
N ALA A 31 3.04 22.18 3.16
CA ALA A 31 2.62 22.91 1.97
C ALA A 31 3.70 23.88 1.45
N ILE A 32 4.39 24.56 2.35
CA ILE A 32 5.47 25.49 2.01
C ILE A 32 6.62 24.75 1.32
N LEU A 33 7.03 23.61 1.87
CA LEU A 33 8.12 22.81 1.29
C LEU A 33 7.78 22.34 -0.12
N HIS A 34 6.51 21.95 -0.38
CA HIS A 34 6.08 21.53 -1.71
C HIS A 34 6.11 22.68 -2.74
N VAL A 35 5.66 23.87 -2.36
CA VAL A 35 5.60 25.01 -3.30
C VAL A 35 6.96 25.70 -3.49
N THR A 36 7.88 25.57 -2.55
CA THR A 36 9.25 26.09 -2.66
C THR A 36 10.22 25.10 -3.32
N GLY A 37 9.81 23.83 -3.49
CA GLY A 37 10.68 22.77 -3.99
C GLY A 37 11.67 22.22 -2.95
N GLU A 38 11.47 22.52 -1.68
CA GLU A 38 12.30 22.04 -0.57
C GLU A 38 11.78 20.73 0.06
N ALA A 39 10.63 20.22 -0.42
CA ALA A 39 10.10 18.96 0.06
C ALA A 39 11.01 17.81 -0.35
N THR A 40 11.44 17.02 0.61
CA THR A 40 12.23 15.80 0.38
C THR A 40 11.27 14.63 0.16
N TYR A 41 11.36 13.96 -0.97
CA TYR A 41 10.64 12.74 -1.30
C TYR A 41 11.54 11.52 -1.05
N THR A 42 10.94 10.34 -1.07
CA THR A 42 11.68 9.08 -0.84
C THR A 42 12.84 8.91 -1.83
N ASP A 43 12.64 9.32 -3.09
CA ASP A 43 13.65 9.21 -4.14
C ASP A 43 14.81 10.22 -3.98
N ASP A 44 14.62 11.27 -3.18
CA ASP A 44 15.66 12.26 -2.87
C ASP A 44 16.57 11.82 -1.70
N ILE A 45 16.16 10.75 -0.99
CA ILE A 45 16.92 10.23 0.14
C ILE A 45 18.03 9.33 -0.38
N ALA A 46 19.27 9.66 -0.05
CA ALA A 46 20.41 8.84 -0.44
C ALA A 46 20.28 7.41 0.11
N GLU A 47 20.47 6.43 -0.75
CA GLU A 47 20.46 5.02 -0.36
C GLU A 47 21.54 4.71 0.66
N LEU A 48 21.19 3.90 1.65
CA LEU A 48 22.15 3.42 2.62
C LEU A 48 23.15 2.45 1.97
N HIS A 49 24.38 2.45 2.46
CA HIS A 49 25.36 1.49 1.98
C HIS A 49 24.86 0.05 2.21
N GLY A 50 24.86 -0.76 1.17
CA GLY A 50 24.39 -2.15 1.24
C GLY A 50 22.90 -2.34 1.05
N THR A 51 22.16 -1.30 0.64
CA THR A 51 20.73 -1.43 0.25
C THR A 51 20.58 -2.50 -0.82
N LEU A 52 19.60 -3.36 -0.63
CA LEU A 52 19.20 -4.38 -1.61
C LEU A 52 17.97 -3.92 -2.37
N HIS A 53 17.98 -4.17 -3.67
CA HIS A 53 16.83 -3.91 -4.53
C HIS A 53 15.98 -5.17 -4.64
N ALA A 54 14.66 -5.03 -4.44
CA ALA A 54 13.71 -6.11 -4.62
C ALA A 54 13.10 -6.06 -6.02
N ALA A 55 12.98 -7.23 -6.66
CA ALA A 55 12.25 -7.40 -7.91
C ALA A 55 11.15 -8.45 -7.71
N LEU A 56 9.96 -8.17 -8.22
CA LEU A 56 8.81 -9.06 -8.12
C LEU A 56 8.71 -9.93 -9.37
N GLY A 57 8.57 -11.24 -9.17
CA GLY A 57 8.18 -12.18 -10.22
C GLY A 57 6.66 -12.20 -10.35
N LEU A 58 6.14 -11.53 -11.35
CA LEU A 58 4.70 -11.32 -11.53
C LEU A 58 4.08 -12.32 -12.50
N SER A 59 2.84 -12.74 -12.23
CA SER A 59 2.06 -13.59 -13.11
C SER A 59 1.70 -12.89 -14.42
N GLN A 60 1.87 -13.61 -15.53
CA GLN A 60 1.37 -13.19 -16.85
C GLN A 60 -0.01 -13.80 -17.18
N LYS A 61 -0.59 -14.56 -16.26
CA LYS A 61 -1.88 -15.22 -16.41
C LYS A 61 -2.93 -14.56 -15.54
N ALA A 62 -4.11 -14.37 -16.11
CA ALA A 62 -5.24 -13.76 -15.40
C ALA A 62 -5.84 -14.69 -14.32
N HIS A 63 -5.79 -16.00 -14.54
CA HIS A 63 -6.23 -17.00 -13.57
C HIS A 63 -5.61 -18.35 -13.91
N ALA A 64 -4.78 -18.89 -13.04
CA ALA A 64 -4.09 -20.14 -13.31
C ALA A 64 -3.58 -20.83 -12.05
N ARG A 65 -3.46 -22.13 -12.10
CA ARG A 65 -2.78 -22.91 -11.06
C ARG A 65 -1.27 -22.86 -11.27
N VAL A 66 -0.54 -22.48 -10.24
CA VAL A 66 0.91 -22.56 -10.16
C VAL A 66 1.29 -24.01 -9.85
N ARG A 67 1.89 -24.71 -10.80
CA ARG A 67 2.32 -26.11 -10.62
C ARG A 67 3.73 -26.23 -10.06
N GLY A 68 4.49 -25.17 -10.11
CA GLY A 68 5.85 -25.07 -9.62
C GLY A 68 6.52 -23.80 -10.13
N ILE A 69 7.56 -23.38 -9.44
CA ILE A 69 8.39 -22.23 -9.80
C ILE A 69 9.83 -22.74 -9.89
N ASP A 70 10.45 -22.63 -11.07
CA ASP A 70 11.87 -22.93 -11.24
C ASP A 70 12.71 -21.70 -10.85
N LEU A 71 13.37 -21.77 -9.71
CA LEU A 71 14.18 -20.71 -9.14
C LEU A 71 15.70 -20.93 -9.30
N GLU A 72 16.14 -22.04 -9.87
CA GLU A 72 17.55 -22.41 -9.97
C GLU A 72 18.39 -21.33 -10.64
N LYS A 73 17.95 -20.86 -11.81
CA LYS A 73 18.66 -19.81 -12.56
C LYS A 73 18.67 -18.47 -11.84
N VAL A 74 17.58 -18.13 -11.15
CA VAL A 74 17.48 -16.88 -10.41
C VAL A 74 18.41 -16.90 -9.21
N LYS A 75 18.41 -18.01 -8.43
CA LYS A 75 19.28 -18.18 -7.26
C LYS A 75 20.77 -18.19 -7.64
N ALA A 76 21.10 -18.70 -8.83
CA ALA A 76 22.48 -18.74 -9.32
C ALA A 76 22.93 -17.43 -9.98
N ALA A 77 22.05 -16.48 -10.21
CA ALA A 77 22.41 -15.24 -10.91
C ALA A 77 23.32 -14.34 -10.05
N PRO A 78 24.35 -13.73 -10.66
CA PRO A 78 25.25 -12.84 -9.94
C PRO A 78 24.49 -11.66 -9.31
N GLY A 79 24.77 -11.36 -8.04
CA GLY A 79 24.17 -10.26 -7.30
C GLY A 79 22.88 -10.62 -6.59
N VAL A 80 22.23 -11.74 -6.86
CA VAL A 80 21.07 -12.22 -6.12
C VAL A 80 21.51 -12.62 -4.70
N ARG A 81 20.87 -12.04 -3.70
CA ARG A 81 21.13 -12.31 -2.29
C ARG A 81 20.16 -13.30 -1.67
N ALA A 82 18.89 -13.18 -2.06
CA ALA A 82 17.82 -14.07 -1.61
C ALA A 82 16.71 -14.14 -2.64
N VAL A 83 15.92 -15.21 -2.62
CA VAL A 83 14.70 -15.38 -3.39
C VAL A 83 13.66 -15.94 -2.45
N PHE A 84 12.54 -15.27 -2.34
CA PHE A 84 11.44 -15.63 -1.44
C PHE A 84 10.21 -16.06 -2.23
N THR A 85 9.51 -17.04 -1.70
CA THR A 85 8.22 -17.56 -2.17
C THR A 85 7.22 -17.55 -1.01
N ALA A 86 5.98 -17.93 -1.27
CA ALA A 86 4.97 -18.07 -0.22
C ALA A 86 5.42 -18.99 0.93
N ALA A 87 6.21 -20.03 0.64
CA ALA A 87 6.73 -20.96 1.63
C ALA A 87 7.77 -20.35 2.59
N ASP A 88 8.35 -19.22 2.25
CA ASP A 88 9.38 -18.54 3.04
C ASP A 88 8.78 -17.51 4.01
N ILE A 89 7.45 -17.29 3.97
CA ILE A 89 6.76 -16.35 4.87
C ILE A 89 6.71 -16.95 6.28
N PRO A 90 7.26 -16.30 7.31
CA PRO A 90 7.34 -16.87 8.66
C PRO A 90 6.01 -16.88 9.43
N GLY A 91 5.00 -16.19 8.92
CA GLY A 91 3.65 -16.10 9.48
C GLY A 91 2.59 -16.66 8.53
N GLU A 92 1.40 -16.12 8.61
CA GLU A 92 0.34 -16.41 7.65
C GLU A 92 0.60 -15.66 6.34
N ASN A 93 0.45 -16.34 5.21
CA ASN A 93 0.55 -15.76 3.88
C ASN A 93 -0.76 -15.05 3.51
N GLU A 94 -1.11 -14.03 4.29
CA GLU A 94 -2.42 -13.39 4.24
C GLU A 94 -2.34 -11.93 4.66
N CYS A 95 -2.96 -11.02 3.90
CA CYS A 95 -3.03 -9.59 4.20
C CYS A 95 -4.44 -8.99 4.17
N GLY A 96 -5.47 -9.82 3.99
CA GLY A 96 -6.86 -9.39 4.01
C GLY A 96 -7.30 -8.90 5.40
N ALA A 97 -7.76 -7.66 5.48
CA ALA A 97 -8.09 -7.01 6.74
C ALA A 97 -9.40 -7.51 7.40
N ILE A 98 -10.31 -8.09 6.63
CA ILE A 98 -11.63 -8.55 7.10
C ILE A 98 -11.90 -9.98 6.65
N ILE A 99 -11.67 -10.27 5.36
CA ILE A 99 -11.78 -11.60 4.79
C ILE A 99 -10.35 -12.07 4.49
N HIS A 100 -9.99 -13.24 4.97
CA HIS A 100 -8.65 -13.82 4.81
C HIS A 100 -8.57 -14.57 3.47
N ASP A 101 -8.60 -13.85 2.36
CA ASP A 101 -8.55 -14.38 1.00
C ASP A 101 -7.56 -13.64 0.07
N ASP A 102 -6.70 -12.82 0.66
CA ASP A 102 -5.75 -11.98 -0.07
C ASP A 102 -4.30 -12.36 0.29
N PRO A 103 -3.71 -13.35 -0.40
CA PRO A 103 -2.36 -13.82 -0.08
C PRO A 103 -1.29 -12.77 -0.39
N VAL A 104 -0.31 -12.64 0.50
CA VAL A 104 0.86 -11.75 0.34
C VAL A 104 1.68 -12.17 -0.88
N LEU A 105 1.92 -13.48 -1.05
CA LEU A 105 2.54 -14.08 -2.23
C LEU A 105 1.67 -15.21 -2.75
N ALA A 106 1.51 -15.32 -4.06
CA ALA A 106 0.70 -16.36 -4.68
C ALA A 106 1.16 -17.77 -4.27
N ASP A 107 0.22 -18.58 -3.81
CA ASP A 107 0.43 -19.96 -3.40
C ASP A 107 -0.57 -20.89 -4.12
N GLY A 108 -0.06 -21.65 -5.06
CA GLY A 108 -0.84 -22.62 -5.83
C GLY A 108 -1.84 -22.05 -6.83
N LEU A 109 -2.26 -20.79 -6.68
CA LEU A 109 -3.21 -20.12 -7.57
C LEU A 109 -2.78 -18.67 -7.81
N VAL A 110 -2.92 -18.21 -9.06
CA VAL A 110 -2.90 -16.79 -9.40
C VAL A 110 -4.27 -16.38 -9.91
N GLN A 111 -4.74 -15.22 -9.50
CA GLN A 111 -6.11 -14.74 -9.71
C GLN A 111 -6.18 -13.55 -10.67
N TYR A 112 -5.07 -12.87 -10.92
CA TYR A 112 -4.98 -11.74 -11.85
C TYR A 112 -3.59 -11.62 -12.47
N VAL A 113 -3.50 -10.89 -13.57
CA VAL A 113 -2.22 -10.55 -14.20
C VAL A 113 -1.47 -9.56 -13.30
N GLY A 114 -0.23 -9.89 -12.98
CA GLY A 114 0.60 -9.06 -12.10
C GLY A 114 0.58 -9.46 -10.62
N GLN A 115 -0.11 -10.57 -10.29
CA GLN A 115 -0.04 -11.15 -8.96
C GLN A 115 1.31 -11.81 -8.72
#